data_e82ff4d95723648c3c7da9136ca67689
#
_entry.id   e82ff4d95723648c3c7da9136ca67689
#
_cell.length_a   1.000
_cell.length_b   1.000
_cell.length_c   1.000
_cell.angle_alpha   90.00
_cell.angle_beta   90.00
_cell.angle_gamma   90.00
#
_symmetry.space_group_name_H-M   'P 1'
#
loop_
_entity.id
_entity.type
_entity.pdbx_description
1 polymer ?
#
loop_
_entity_poly.entity_id
_entity_poly.type
_entity_poly.pdbx_seq_one_letter_code
_entity_poly.pdbx_strand_id
1 'polypeptide(L)'
;MPLVIHEQNAVAGLTNKVLSRLATRTYAAFEDAFGSRAVVIGNPVREEIAALGESPKQVAEMSNRPLRLLVVGGSLGAVALNERLPPALAALPPERRPDVRHQAGKERDVATAQAYTELGIVADVSPFIDDMAAAYSWADLVVCRAGALTVAELAAAAKPALLVPFPFAVDDHQRVNADVLVKAGAAQCVIQSAPHA
;
A
#
# COMPACT_ATOMS: atom_id res chain seq x y z
N MET A 1 -31.02 10.65 -16.79
CA MET A 1 -29.60 11.02 -16.62
C MET A 1 -28.76 9.76 -16.81
N PRO A 2 -27.67 9.74 -17.59
CA PRO A 2 -26.84 8.53 -17.73
C PRO A 2 -26.14 8.21 -16.41
N LEU A 3 -26.15 6.93 -16.02
CA LEU A 3 -25.43 6.42 -14.86
C LEU A 3 -24.10 5.86 -15.36
N VAL A 4 -23.01 6.30 -14.75
CA VAL A 4 -21.67 5.80 -14.98
C VAL A 4 -21.10 5.34 -13.65
N ILE A 5 -20.48 4.17 -13.61
CA ILE A 5 -19.82 3.64 -12.40
C ILE A 5 -18.38 3.26 -12.70
N HIS A 6 -17.55 3.31 -11.66
CA HIS A 6 -16.19 2.83 -11.66
C HIS A 6 -15.95 1.97 -10.42
N GLU A 7 -15.38 0.76 -10.62
CA GLU A 7 -14.96 -0.12 -9.53
C GLU A 7 -13.45 -0.03 -9.35
N GLN A 8 -13.05 0.31 -8.15
CA GLN A 8 -11.64 0.51 -7.80
C GLN A 8 -10.92 -0.79 -7.39
N ASN A 9 -11.66 -1.76 -6.84
CA ASN A 9 -11.10 -3.02 -6.35
C ASN A 9 -11.13 -4.10 -7.43
N ALA A 10 -10.26 -5.10 -7.26
CA ALA A 10 -10.25 -6.27 -8.13
C ALA A 10 -11.51 -7.14 -7.98
N VAL A 11 -12.22 -7.02 -6.86
CA VAL A 11 -13.52 -7.66 -6.62
C VAL A 11 -14.58 -6.57 -6.48
N ALA A 12 -15.59 -6.59 -7.35
CA ALA A 12 -16.65 -5.60 -7.29
C ALA A 12 -17.53 -5.75 -6.04
N GLY A 13 -17.73 -4.64 -5.35
CA GLY A 13 -18.68 -4.58 -4.22
C GLY A 13 -20.13 -4.80 -4.65
N LEU A 14 -20.99 -5.26 -3.73
CA LEU A 14 -22.40 -5.58 -4.03
C LEU A 14 -23.14 -4.40 -4.67
N THR A 15 -22.96 -3.20 -4.18
CA THR A 15 -23.58 -1.99 -4.73
C THR A 15 -23.21 -1.80 -6.21
N ASN A 16 -21.92 -1.89 -6.55
CA ASN A 16 -21.45 -1.76 -7.92
C ASN A 16 -21.90 -2.93 -8.80
N LYS A 17 -21.98 -4.15 -8.27
CA LYS A 17 -22.56 -5.32 -8.98
C LYS A 17 -24.03 -5.08 -9.38
N VAL A 18 -24.84 -4.50 -8.49
CA VAL A 18 -26.24 -4.18 -8.78
C VAL A 18 -26.33 -3.01 -9.77
N LEU A 19 -25.61 -1.92 -9.50
CA LEU A 19 -25.66 -0.71 -10.33
C LEU A 19 -25.10 -0.94 -11.74
N SER A 20 -24.15 -1.86 -11.94
CA SER A 20 -23.60 -2.18 -13.25
C SER A 20 -24.66 -2.69 -14.26
N ARG A 21 -25.79 -3.23 -13.75
CA ARG A 21 -26.90 -3.68 -14.59
C ARG A 21 -27.76 -2.53 -15.12
N LEU A 22 -27.71 -1.39 -14.43
CA LEU A 22 -28.48 -0.17 -14.75
C LEU A 22 -27.59 0.91 -15.36
N ALA A 23 -26.29 0.75 -15.29
CA ALA A 23 -25.33 1.75 -15.74
C ALA A 23 -25.27 1.83 -17.26
N THR A 24 -25.20 3.04 -17.79
CA THR A 24 -24.94 3.31 -19.20
C THR A 24 -23.52 2.93 -19.60
N ARG A 25 -22.57 3.09 -18.67
CA ARG A 25 -21.16 2.69 -18.81
C ARG A 25 -20.63 2.17 -17.48
N THR A 26 -19.87 1.10 -17.55
CA THR A 26 -19.18 0.51 -16.40
C THR A 26 -17.68 0.51 -16.69
N TYR A 27 -16.91 1.08 -15.78
CA TYR A 27 -15.45 1.08 -15.80
C TYR A 27 -14.93 0.29 -14.63
N ALA A 28 -13.73 -0.25 -14.75
CA ALA A 28 -13.05 -0.98 -13.69
C ALA A 28 -11.56 -0.68 -13.69
N ALA A 29 -10.95 -0.82 -12.52
CA ALA A 29 -9.50 -0.75 -12.40
C ALA A 29 -8.82 -2.06 -12.77
N PHE A 30 -9.52 -3.20 -12.62
CA PHE A 30 -9.00 -4.54 -12.83
C PHE A 30 -9.93 -5.36 -13.72
N GLU A 31 -9.35 -6.25 -14.54
CA GLU A 31 -10.09 -7.05 -15.53
C GLU A 31 -11.17 -7.94 -14.91
N ASP A 32 -10.90 -8.51 -13.74
CA ASP A 32 -11.79 -9.48 -13.10
C ASP A 32 -12.98 -8.87 -12.36
N ALA A 33 -13.02 -7.54 -12.16
CA ALA A 33 -14.04 -6.89 -11.35
C ALA A 33 -15.48 -7.13 -11.86
N PHE A 34 -15.69 -7.06 -13.18
CA PHE A 34 -16.98 -7.28 -13.85
C PHE A 34 -16.89 -8.18 -15.08
N GLY A 35 -15.72 -8.77 -15.34
CA GLY A 35 -15.44 -9.48 -16.58
C GLY A 35 -15.65 -8.59 -17.82
N SER A 36 -16.15 -9.15 -18.91
CA SER A 36 -16.32 -8.46 -20.20
C SER A 36 -17.33 -7.28 -20.19
N ARG A 37 -18.02 -7.00 -19.07
CA ARG A 37 -19.01 -5.93 -18.99
C ARG A 37 -18.43 -4.55 -18.70
N ALA A 38 -17.18 -4.49 -18.26
CA ALA A 38 -16.54 -3.23 -17.94
C ALA A 38 -15.38 -2.91 -18.91
N VAL A 39 -15.17 -1.62 -19.11
CA VAL A 39 -13.96 -1.14 -19.76
C VAL A 39 -12.91 -0.94 -18.68
N VAL A 40 -11.77 -1.62 -18.80
CA VAL A 40 -10.66 -1.50 -17.87
C VAL A 40 -9.88 -0.24 -18.19
N ILE A 41 -9.83 0.69 -17.21
CA ILE A 41 -9.14 1.98 -17.35
C ILE A 41 -8.11 2.24 -16.24
N GLY A 42 -7.96 1.31 -15.29
CA GLY A 42 -7.14 1.51 -14.11
C GLY A 42 -7.80 2.37 -13.03
N ASN A 43 -7.07 2.60 -11.94
CA ASN A 43 -7.43 3.57 -10.92
C ASN A 43 -6.79 4.93 -11.21
N PRO A 44 -7.44 6.06 -10.87
CA PRO A 44 -6.82 7.36 -10.99
C PRO A 44 -5.64 7.46 -10.03
N VAL A 45 -4.49 7.84 -10.56
CA VAL A 45 -3.26 8.11 -9.79
C VAL A 45 -2.87 9.57 -10.02
N ARG A 46 -2.40 10.23 -8.97
CA ARG A 46 -1.92 11.61 -9.07
C ARG A 46 -0.72 11.71 -10.00
N GLU A 47 -0.66 12.75 -10.80
CA GLU A 47 0.36 12.93 -11.84
C GLU A 47 1.78 12.92 -11.26
N GLU A 48 1.99 13.58 -10.10
CA GLU A 48 3.27 13.62 -9.41
C GLU A 48 3.74 12.24 -8.92
N ILE A 49 2.83 11.30 -8.64
CA ILE A 49 3.17 9.92 -8.29
C ILE A 49 3.48 9.12 -9.56
N ALA A 50 2.69 9.28 -10.60
CA ALA A 50 2.90 8.57 -11.86
C ALA A 50 4.25 8.93 -12.51
N ALA A 51 4.65 10.20 -12.45
CA ALA A 51 5.93 10.67 -12.96
C ALA A 51 7.15 9.99 -12.31
N LEU A 52 7.03 9.44 -11.08
CA LEU A 52 8.12 8.69 -10.44
C LEU A 52 8.47 7.41 -11.18
N GLY A 53 7.49 6.77 -11.82
CA GLY A 53 7.69 5.54 -12.58
C GLY A 53 8.42 5.74 -13.92
N GLU A 54 8.44 6.96 -14.45
CA GLU A 54 9.16 7.29 -15.68
C GLU A 54 10.68 7.28 -15.49
N SER A 55 11.14 7.52 -14.26
CA SER A 55 12.57 7.51 -13.91
C SER A 55 12.80 6.78 -12.60
N PRO A 56 12.65 5.45 -12.57
CA PRO A 56 12.83 4.68 -11.34
C PRO A 56 14.29 4.73 -10.86
N LYS A 57 14.47 4.74 -9.55
CA LYS A 57 15.82 4.71 -8.95
C LYS A 57 16.59 3.47 -9.39
N GLN A 58 17.86 3.66 -9.75
CA GLN A 58 18.73 2.55 -10.08
C GLN A 58 19.22 1.84 -8.80
N VAL A 59 19.36 0.53 -8.86
CA VAL A 59 19.86 -0.30 -7.74
C VAL A 59 21.25 0.17 -7.25
N ALA A 60 22.07 0.70 -8.14
CA ALA A 60 23.39 1.24 -7.81
C ALA A 60 23.33 2.41 -6.82
N GLU A 61 22.28 3.22 -6.84
CA GLU A 61 22.09 4.34 -5.92
C GLU A 61 21.75 3.88 -4.49
N MET A 62 21.32 2.64 -4.34
CA MET A 62 20.92 2.04 -3.05
C MET A 62 22.09 1.37 -2.34
N SER A 63 23.22 1.11 -3.03
CA SER A 63 24.28 0.23 -2.55
C SER A 63 25.15 0.83 -1.43
N ASN A 64 25.17 2.15 -1.27
CA ASN A 64 26.11 2.86 -0.39
C ASN A 64 25.45 3.51 0.85
N ARG A 65 24.23 3.15 1.18
CA ARG A 65 23.48 3.68 2.31
C ARG A 65 22.48 2.64 2.86
N PRO A 66 21.94 2.82 4.07
CA PRO A 66 20.85 1.98 4.55
C PRO A 66 19.64 2.00 3.60
N LEU A 67 18.91 0.89 3.55
CA LEU A 67 17.64 0.79 2.84
C LEU A 67 16.65 1.82 3.41
N ARG A 68 15.93 2.52 2.58
CA ARG A 68 14.88 3.47 2.98
C ARG A 68 13.53 2.78 2.96
N LEU A 69 13.00 2.49 4.15
CA LEU A 69 11.74 1.80 4.36
C LEU A 69 10.62 2.80 4.65
N LEU A 70 9.63 2.85 3.77
CA LEU A 70 8.40 3.60 3.99
C LEU A 70 7.30 2.65 4.47
N VAL A 71 6.68 2.96 5.60
CA VAL A 71 5.53 2.22 6.15
C VAL A 71 4.29 3.08 6.05
N VAL A 72 3.25 2.57 5.37
CA VAL A 72 2.00 3.31 5.16
C VAL A 72 0.83 2.54 5.78
N GLY A 73 0.39 3.00 6.96
CA GLY A 73 -0.75 2.45 7.67
C GLY A 73 -2.11 2.92 7.15
N GLY A 74 -2.12 3.98 6.32
CA GLY A 74 -3.34 4.70 5.93
C GLY A 74 -3.80 5.70 7.00
N SER A 75 -4.85 6.49 6.71
CA SER A 75 -5.32 7.59 7.57
C SER A 75 -5.78 7.14 8.96
N LEU A 76 -6.33 5.94 9.07
CA LEU A 76 -6.75 5.33 10.35
C LEU A 76 -5.62 4.53 11.03
N GLY A 77 -4.47 4.40 10.37
CA GLY A 77 -3.37 3.58 10.80
C GLY A 77 -3.63 2.07 10.67
N ALA A 78 -2.56 1.30 10.73
CA ALA A 78 -2.61 -0.16 10.72
C ALA A 78 -1.98 -0.67 12.01
N VAL A 79 -2.79 -0.91 13.05
CA VAL A 79 -2.33 -1.35 14.40
C VAL A 79 -1.30 -2.47 14.29
N ALA A 80 -1.58 -3.48 13.47
CA ALA A 80 -0.66 -4.61 13.30
C ALA A 80 0.69 -4.21 12.71
N LEU A 81 0.76 -3.19 11.83
CA LEU A 81 2.03 -2.68 11.32
C LEU A 81 2.76 -1.89 12.41
N ASN A 82 2.04 -1.04 13.14
CA ASN A 82 2.60 -0.23 14.22
C ASN A 82 3.22 -1.09 15.34
N GLU A 83 2.59 -2.22 15.67
CA GLU A 83 3.03 -3.11 16.74
C GLU A 83 4.10 -4.12 16.30
N ARG A 84 4.05 -4.60 15.05
CA ARG A 84 4.91 -5.70 14.60
C ARG A 84 6.18 -5.26 13.90
N LEU A 85 6.19 -4.11 13.25
CA LEU A 85 7.39 -3.65 12.54
C LEU A 85 8.52 -3.22 13.46
N PRO A 86 8.31 -2.47 14.56
CA PRO A 86 9.40 -2.12 15.45
C PRO A 86 10.19 -3.34 15.95
N PRO A 87 9.58 -4.39 16.55
CA PRO A 87 10.32 -5.58 16.99
C PRO A 87 10.92 -6.38 15.82
N ALA A 88 10.25 -6.44 14.67
CA ALA A 88 10.80 -7.13 13.51
C ALA A 88 12.08 -6.47 12.99
N LEU A 89 12.14 -5.14 12.96
CA LEU A 89 13.34 -4.40 12.56
C LEU A 89 14.42 -4.46 13.63
N ALA A 90 14.06 -4.51 14.92
CA ALA A 90 15.00 -4.68 16.01
C ALA A 90 15.74 -6.03 15.96
N ALA A 91 15.07 -7.07 15.44
CA ALA A 91 15.69 -8.40 15.25
C ALA A 91 16.77 -8.42 14.14
N LEU A 92 16.85 -7.39 13.30
CA LEU A 92 17.92 -7.26 12.31
C LEU A 92 19.22 -6.80 12.98
N PRO A 93 20.38 -7.28 12.50
CA PRO A 93 21.68 -6.73 12.89
C PRO A 93 21.71 -5.21 12.67
N PRO A 94 22.32 -4.42 13.57
CA PRO A 94 22.29 -2.95 13.49
C PRO A 94 22.70 -2.38 12.12
N GLU A 95 23.70 -2.98 11.50
CA GLU A 95 24.25 -2.58 10.18
C GLU A 95 23.30 -2.89 9.01
N ARG A 96 22.25 -3.70 9.24
CA ARG A 96 21.23 -4.05 8.25
C ARG A 96 19.89 -3.37 8.49
N ARG A 97 19.79 -2.56 9.53
CA ARG A 97 18.54 -1.81 9.82
C ARG A 97 18.32 -0.72 8.80
N PRO A 98 17.10 -0.59 8.27
CA PRO A 98 16.76 0.47 7.33
C PRO A 98 16.60 1.84 8.02
N ASP A 99 16.72 2.90 7.24
CA ASP A 99 16.13 4.20 7.60
C ASP A 99 14.60 4.09 7.48
N VAL A 100 13.85 4.47 8.50
CA VAL A 100 12.40 4.24 8.56
C VAL A 100 11.63 5.55 8.54
N ARG A 101 10.63 5.64 7.65
CA ARG A 101 9.52 6.59 7.74
C ARG A 101 8.23 5.81 7.92
N HIS A 102 7.44 6.14 8.96
CA HIS A 102 6.24 5.39 9.31
C HIS A 102 5.03 6.30 9.51
N GLN A 103 4.05 6.19 8.62
CA GLN A 103 2.72 6.77 8.82
C GLN A 103 1.91 5.84 9.72
N ALA A 104 1.82 6.18 11.00
CA ALA A 104 1.18 5.35 12.01
C ALA A 104 -0.36 5.51 12.10
N GLY A 105 -0.89 6.59 11.52
CA GLY A 105 -2.29 6.98 11.65
C GLY A 105 -2.53 7.93 12.83
N LYS A 106 -3.66 8.63 12.76
CA LYS A 106 -4.05 9.62 13.77
C LYS A 106 -4.08 9.01 15.17
N GLU A 107 -3.53 9.72 16.16
CA GLU A 107 -3.48 9.35 17.60
C GLU A 107 -2.65 8.07 17.91
N ARG A 108 -1.86 7.58 16.93
CA ARG A 108 -1.03 6.37 17.08
C ARG A 108 0.46 6.62 16.91
N ASP A 109 0.81 7.78 16.40
CA ASP A 109 2.18 8.18 16.08
C ASP A 109 3.08 8.22 17.31
N VAL A 110 2.60 8.78 18.43
CA VAL A 110 3.38 8.87 19.68
C VAL A 110 3.73 7.49 20.22
N ALA A 111 2.75 6.59 20.35
CA ALA A 111 3.00 5.23 20.85
C ALA A 111 3.89 4.42 19.91
N THR A 112 3.72 4.60 18.58
CA THR A 112 4.57 3.93 17.58
C THR A 112 6.01 4.44 17.62
N ALA A 113 6.21 5.76 17.75
CA ALA A 113 7.53 6.37 17.90
C ALA A 113 8.24 5.88 19.17
N GLN A 114 7.50 5.79 20.28
CA GLN A 114 8.02 5.25 21.53
C GLN A 114 8.48 3.80 21.37
N ALA A 115 7.67 2.95 20.71
CA ALA A 115 8.05 1.55 20.46
C ALA A 115 9.35 1.41 19.65
N TYR A 116 9.60 2.26 18.67
CA TYR A 116 10.87 2.31 17.96
C TYR A 116 12.03 2.75 18.85
N THR A 117 11.82 3.80 19.66
CA THR A 117 12.84 4.35 20.55
C THR A 117 13.26 3.35 21.62
N GLU A 118 12.32 2.63 22.24
CA GLU A 118 12.59 1.60 23.27
C GLU A 118 13.41 0.43 22.71
N LEU A 119 13.32 0.18 21.41
CA LEU A 119 14.09 -0.85 20.72
C LEU A 119 15.39 -0.34 20.08
N GLY A 120 15.75 0.92 20.33
CA GLY A 120 16.97 1.55 19.81
C GLY A 120 16.96 1.72 18.29
N ILE A 121 15.78 1.95 17.69
CA ILE A 121 15.62 2.21 16.26
C ILE A 121 15.28 3.67 16.05
N VAL A 122 16.01 4.32 15.14
CA VAL A 122 15.67 5.67 14.69
C VAL A 122 14.62 5.57 13.59
N ALA A 123 13.45 6.17 13.82
CA ALA A 123 12.35 6.20 12.85
C ALA A 123 11.69 7.59 12.84
N ASP A 124 11.38 8.08 11.65
CA ASP A 124 10.54 9.27 11.43
C ASP A 124 9.07 8.81 11.40
N VAL A 125 8.36 9.03 12.52
CA VAL A 125 6.98 8.57 12.70
C VAL A 125 6.03 9.75 12.67
N SER A 126 5.02 9.69 11.81
CA SER A 126 4.01 10.74 11.66
C SER A 126 2.59 10.17 11.66
N PRO A 127 1.58 10.95 12.09
CA PRO A 127 0.19 10.52 12.00
C PRO A 127 -0.30 10.45 10.56
N PHE A 128 0.22 11.33 9.69
CA PHE A 128 -0.18 11.44 8.29
C PHE A 128 0.98 11.93 7.43
N ILE A 129 1.01 11.54 6.15
CA ILE A 129 1.97 12.01 5.15
C ILE A 129 1.19 12.81 4.11
N ASP A 130 1.42 14.13 4.05
CA ASP A 130 0.74 15.00 3.09
C ASP A 130 1.30 14.83 1.68
N ASP A 131 2.62 14.77 1.56
CA ASP A 131 3.32 14.58 0.27
C ASP A 131 3.71 13.12 0.07
N MET A 132 2.77 12.33 -0.45
CA MET A 132 3.02 10.92 -0.79
C MET A 132 3.98 10.77 -1.97
N ALA A 133 4.05 11.72 -2.90
CA ALA A 133 4.99 11.66 -4.02
C ALA A 133 6.44 11.76 -3.50
N ALA A 134 6.72 12.73 -2.61
CA ALA A 134 8.02 12.83 -1.96
C ALA A 134 8.34 11.59 -1.11
N ALA A 135 7.35 11.02 -0.39
CA ALA A 135 7.54 9.81 0.40
C ALA A 135 7.88 8.60 -0.47
N TYR A 136 7.16 8.37 -1.56
CA TYR A 136 7.49 7.31 -2.53
C TYR A 136 8.84 7.56 -3.21
N SER A 137 9.14 8.80 -3.60
CA SER A 137 10.45 9.16 -4.17
C SER A 137 11.59 8.82 -3.21
N TRP A 138 11.44 9.10 -1.92
CA TRP A 138 12.45 8.78 -0.91
C TRP A 138 12.61 7.27 -0.72
N ALA A 139 11.52 6.50 -0.73
CA ALA A 139 11.50 5.08 -0.40
C ALA A 139 12.22 4.19 -1.43
N ASP A 140 12.87 3.15 -0.92
CA ASP A 140 13.39 2.03 -1.71
C ASP A 140 12.43 0.81 -1.63
N LEU A 141 11.78 0.63 -0.48
CA LEU A 141 10.79 -0.42 -0.22
C LEU A 141 9.61 0.17 0.55
N VAL A 142 8.41 -0.25 0.21
CA VAL A 142 7.18 0.17 0.89
C VAL A 142 6.54 -1.01 1.61
N VAL A 143 6.16 -0.84 2.88
CA VAL A 143 5.31 -1.78 3.62
C VAL A 143 3.96 -1.13 3.86
N CYS A 144 2.88 -1.74 3.38
CA CYS A 144 1.55 -1.13 3.49
C CYS A 144 0.40 -2.15 3.42
N ARG A 145 -0.82 -1.67 3.66
CA ARG A 145 -2.05 -2.39 3.32
C ARG A 145 -2.26 -2.41 1.80
N ALA A 146 -3.00 -3.42 1.30
CA ALA A 146 -3.27 -3.58 -0.12
C ALA A 146 -4.61 -2.94 -0.57
N GLY A 147 -4.81 -1.66 -0.20
CA GLY A 147 -5.91 -0.87 -0.73
C GLY A 147 -5.77 -0.64 -2.23
N ALA A 148 -6.88 -0.59 -2.96
CA ALA A 148 -6.88 -0.51 -4.43
C ALA A 148 -6.09 0.71 -4.97
N LEU A 149 -6.26 1.89 -4.35
CA LEU A 149 -5.52 3.10 -4.73
C LEU A 149 -4.03 2.98 -4.39
N THR A 150 -3.69 2.41 -3.23
CA THR A 150 -2.29 2.20 -2.84
C THR A 150 -1.58 1.26 -3.82
N VAL A 151 -2.24 0.17 -4.23
CA VAL A 151 -1.70 -0.77 -5.23
C VAL A 151 -1.48 -0.07 -6.57
N ALA A 152 -2.42 0.78 -7.00
CA ALA A 152 -2.29 1.56 -8.23
C ALA A 152 -1.15 2.60 -8.14
N GLU A 153 -1.00 3.30 -7.02
CA GLU A 153 0.08 4.25 -6.78
C GLU A 153 1.45 3.57 -6.79
N LEU A 154 1.58 2.41 -6.12
CA LEU A 154 2.82 1.62 -6.11
C LEU A 154 3.22 1.16 -7.51
N ALA A 155 2.25 0.68 -8.30
CA ALA A 155 2.47 0.29 -9.70
C ALA A 155 2.94 1.48 -10.53
N ALA A 156 2.24 2.62 -10.45
CA ALA A 156 2.57 3.82 -11.20
C ALA A 156 3.92 4.42 -10.80
N ALA A 157 4.26 4.40 -9.50
CA ALA A 157 5.53 4.90 -8.99
C ALA A 157 6.70 3.90 -9.14
N ALA A 158 6.48 2.73 -9.73
CA ALA A 158 7.47 1.64 -9.85
C ALA A 158 8.14 1.30 -8.50
N LYS A 159 7.35 1.19 -7.42
CA LYS A 159 7.86 0.92 -6.06
C LYS A 159 7.68 -0.53 -5.66
N PRO A 160 8.76 -1.24 -5.31
CA PRO A 160 8.65 -2.58 -4.73
C PRO A 160 7.96 -2.51 -3.38
N ALA A 161 7.12 -3.50 -3.07
CA ALA A 161 6.33 -3.46 -1.85
C ALA A 161 6.23 -4.81 -1.13
N LEU A 162 6.09 -4.71 0.20
CA LEU A 162 5.61 -5.78 1.05
C LEU A 162 4.17 -5.45 1.45
N LEU A 163 3.22 -6.16 0.86
CA LEU A 163 1.80 -5.94 1.05
C LEU A 163 1.28 -6.80 2.19
N VAL A 164 0.59 -6.17 3.13
CA VAL A 164 -0.04 -6.83 4.29
C VAL A 164 -1.54 -6.58 4.23
N PRO A 165 -2.32 -7.40 3.52
CA PRO A 165 -3.76 -7.23 3.40
C PRO A 165 -4.45 -7.17 4.76
N PHE A 166 -5.50 -6.35 4.85
CA PHE A 166 -6.32 -6.28 6.05
C PHE A 166 -7.18 -7.56 6.18
N PRO A 167 -7.06 -8.35 7.27
CA PRO A 167 -7.68 -9.67 7.37
C PRO A 167 -9.20 -9.67 7.41
N PHE A 168 -9.82 -8.52 7.72
CA PHE A 168 -11.28 -8.37 7.79
C PHE A 168 -11.82 -7.55 6.59
N ALA A 169 -11.07 -7.47 5.49
CA ALA A 169 -11.55 -6.83 4.28
C ALA A 169 -12.73 -7.63 3.69
N VAL A 170 -13.80 -6.94 3.35
CA VAL A 170 -14.99 -7.55 2.74
C VAL A 170 -14.57 -8.31 1.47
N ASP A 171 -15.04 -9.56 1.32
CA ASP A 171 -14.72 -10.44 0.18
C ASP A 171 -13.20 -10.60 -0.09
N ASP A 172 -12.35 -10.41 0.94
CA ASP A 172 -10.89 -10.54 0.85
C ASP A 172 -10.26 -9.69 -0.29
N HIS A 173 -10.94 -8.57 -0.65
CA HIS A 173 -10.56 -7.76 -1.81
C HIS A 173 -9.13 -7.24 -1.74
N GLN A 174 -8.58 -6.98 -0.52
CA GLN A 174 -7.20 -6.52 -0.40
C GLN A 174 -6.19 -7.60 -0.81
N ARG A 175 -6.47 -8.87 -0.55
CA ARG A 175 -5.61 -9.95 -1.01
C ARG A 175 -5.61 -10.03 -2.54
N VAL A 176 -6.79 -9.95 -3.15
CA VAL A 176 -6.91 -9.96 -4.62
C VAL A 176 -6.25 -8.74 -5.24
N ASN A 177 -6.35 -7.55 -4.63
CA ASN A 177 -5.62 -6.37 -5.08
C ASN A 177 -4.09 -6.59 -5.00
N ALA A 178 -3.59 -7.20 -3.91
CA ALA A 178 -2.17 -7.50 -3.74
C ALA A 178 -1.63 -8.46 -4.81
N ASP A 179 -2.42 -9.47 -5.19
CA ASP A 179 -2.04 -10.49 -6.16
C ASP A 179 -1.62 -9.90 -7.52
N VAL A 180 -2.13 -8.72 -7.88
CA VAL A 180 -1.77 -8.03 -9.12
C VAL A 180 -0.27 -7.69 -9.15
N LEU A 181 0.24 -7.06 -8.09
CA LEU A 181 1.66 -6.72 -7.99
C LEU A 181 2.54 -7.95 -7.70
N VAL A 182 2.02 -8.92 -6.95
CA VAL A 182 2.74 -10.19 -6.69
C VAL A 182 2.95 -10.97 -7.98
N LYS A 183 1.93 -11.12 -8.81
CA LYS A 183 2.02 -11.79 -10.13
C LYS A 183 2.97 -11.07 -11.08
N ALA A 184 3.04 -9.74 -10.99
CA ALA A 184 3.99 -8.92 -11.75
C ALA A 184 5.43 -8.98 -11.20
N GLY A 185 5.69 -9.67 -10.08
CA GLY A 185 7.00 -9.71 -9.44
C GLY A 185 7.41 -8.41 -8.74
N ALA A 186 6.49 -7.46 -8.58
CA ALA A 186 6.74 -6.14 -8.00
C ALA A 186 6.47 -6.08 -6.48
N ALA A 187 5.84 -7.09 -5.90
CA ALA A 187 5.55 -7.14 -4.48
C ALA A 187 5.62 -8.57 -3.90
N GLN A 188 5.75 -8.62 -2.59
CA GLN A 188 5.46 -9.82 -1.81
C GLN A 188 4.23 -9.57 -0.94
N CYS A 189 3.43 -10.61 -0.70
CA CYS A 189 2.25 -10.54 0.15
C CYS A 189 2.50 -11.34 1.43
N VAL A 190 2.30 -10.69 2.59
CA VAL A 190 2.35 -11.33 3.91
C VAL A 190 0.96 -11.32 4.51
N ILE A 191 0.43 -12.51 4.73
CA ILE A 191 -0.89 -12.65 5.35
C ILE A 191 -0.75 -12.45 6.86
N GLN A 192 -1.49 -11.46 7.37
CA GLN A 192 -1.62 -11.26 8.80
C GLN A 192 -2.48 -12.40 9.38
N SER A 193 -1.89 -13.25 10.25
CA SER A 193 -2.70 -14.18 11.04
C SER A 193 -3.67 -13.39 11.92
N ALA A 194 -4.96 -13.77 11.90
CA ALA A 194 -5.92 -13.22 12.84
C ALA A 194 -5.40 -13.47 14.26
N PRO A 195 -5.53 -12.50 15.21
CA PRO A 195 -5.28 -12.80 16.60
C PRO A 195 -6.21 -13.95 16.98
N HIS A 196 -5.66 -14.98 17.58
CA HIS A 196 -6.47 -16.03 18.19
C HIS A 196 -7.38 -15.37 19.22
N ALA A 197 -8.71 -15.51 19.03
CA ALA A 197 -9.73 -15.03 19.96
C ALA A 197 -9.62 -15.77 21.29
#